data_76178d2100fed5be5007ba095caa03a8
#
_entry.id   76178d2100fed5be5007ba095caa03a8
#
_cell.length_a   1.000
_cell.length_b   1.000
_cell.length_c   1.000
_cell.angle_alpha   90.00
_cell.angle_beta   90.00
_cell.angle_gamma   90.00
#
_symmetry.space_group_name_H-M   'P 1'
#
loop_
_entity.id
_entity.type
_entity.pdbx_description
1 polymer ?
#
loop_
_entity_poly.entity_id
_entity_poly.type
_entity_poly.pdbx_seq_one_letter_code
_entity_poly.pdbx_strand_id
1 'polypeptide(L)'
;MTATHEPFAQFATTVHEDWVDYNGHMNDSFYGVVCGQANEVFLEHLGLSASYRERTGAAVYTVEAHLYFRKEARAGEPIAASSVVESFDAKRLWVATTLLDEGGTEILRARYLYLHVGKDGVVPFPADRVAALEAATQQS
;
A
#
# COMPACT_ATOMS: atom_id res chain seq x y z
N MET A 1 4.14 19.67 21.36
CA MET A 1 3.85 19.61 19.91
C MET A 1 3.25 18.27 19.56
N THR A 2 2.15 18.30 18.89
CA THR A 2 1.52 17.06 18.45
C THR A 2 2.17 16.59 17.17
N ALA A 3 2.62 15.37 17.18
CA ALA A 3 3.19 14.78 15.99
C ALA A 3 2.09 14.49 14.97
N THR A 4 2.39 14.67 13.70
CA THR A 4 1.47 14.34 12.63
C THR A 4 2.07 13.25 11.77
N HIS A 5 1.25 12.27 11.48
CA HIS A 5 1.64 11.17 10.63
C HIS A 5 1.35 11.56 9.19
N GLU A 6 2.40 11.66 8.37
CA GLU A 6 2.23 12.04 6.97
C GLU A 6 2.15 10.81 6.09
N PRO A 7 1.06 10.65 5.35
CA PRO A 7 0.97 9.55 4.39
C PRO A 7 1.99 9.69 3.26
N PHE A 8 2.48 8.56 2.79
CA PHE A 8 3.31 8.51 1.60
C PHE A 8 2.37 8.59 0.39
N ALA A 9 2.50 9.64 -0.41
CA ALA A 9 1.56 9.97 -1.47
C ALA A 9 2.24 10.10 -2.84
N GLN A 10 3.11 9.16 -3.17
CA GLN A 10 3.88 9.24 -4.41
C GLN A 10 3.43 8.24 -5.47
N PHE A 11 2.14 7.98 -5.51
CA PHE A 11 1.60 7.13 -6.56
C PHE A 11 0.30 7.74 -7.10
N ALA A 12 0.22 7.80 -8.42
CA ALA A 12 -0.99 8.25 -9.11
C ALA A 12 -1.13 7.48 -10.42
N THR A 13 -2.35 7.28 -10.84
CA THR A 13 -2.67 6.61 -12.09
C THR A 13 -3.96 7.20 -12.65
N THR A 14 -4.39 6.69 -13.79
CA THR A 14 -5.65 7.05 -14.42
C THR A 14 -6.43 5.77 -14.66
N VAL A 15 -7.74 5.81 -14.48
CA VAL A 15 -8.58 4.64 -14.73
C VAL A 15 -8.57 4.32 -16.22
N HIS A 16 -8.06 3.15 -16.58
CA HIS A 16 -8.01 2.68 -17.97
C HIS A 16 -9.40 2.28 -18.45
N GLU A 17 -9.65 2.47 -19.73
CA GLU A 17 -10.91 2.02 -20.34
C GLU A 17 -11.16 0.53 -20.16
N ASP A 18 -10.08 -0.25 -20.17
CA ASP A 18 -10.17 -1.72 -20.02
C ASP A 18 -10.57 -2.15 -18.62
N TRP A 19 -10.55 -1.23 -17.66
CA TRP A 19 -10.88 -1.51 -16.27
C TRP A 19 -12.36 -1.29 -15.96
N VAL A 20 -13.10 -0.67 -16.87
CA VAL A 20 -14.49 -0.31 -16.59
C VAL A 20 -15.42 -1.37 -17.18
N ASP A 21 -16.58 -1.51 -16.55
CA ASP A 21 -17.62 -2.41 -16.99
C ASP A 21 -18.58 -1.70 -17.95
N TYR A 22 -19.64 -2.38 -18.33
CA TYR A 22 -20.61 -1.85 -19.26
C TYR A 22 -21.37 -0.62 -18.72
N ASN A 23 -21.31 -0.37 -17.42
CA ASN A 23 -21.89 0.83 -16.80
C ASN A 23 -20.92 2.02 -16.81
N GLY A 24 -19.69 1.82 -17.30
CA GLY A 24 -18.68 2.86 -17.32
C GLY A 24 -17.98 3.09 -15.99
N HIS A 25 -18.19 2.21 -15.02
CA HIS A 25 -17.55 2.29 -13.70
C HIS A 25 -16.42 1.28 -13.62
N MET A 26 -15.35 1.66 -12.90
CA MET A 26 -14.24 0.75 -12.70
C MET A 26 -14.71 -0.51 -11.99
N ASN A 27 -14.41 -1.66 -12.57
CA ASN A 27 -14.74 -2.94 -11.97
C ASN A 27 -14.03 -3.07 -10.64
N ASP A 28 -14.70 -3.62 -9.65
CA ASP A 28 -14.18 -3.69 -8.27
C ASP A 28 -12.83 -4.41 -8.17
N SER A 29 -12.55 -5.36 -9.04
CA SER A 29 -11.25 -6.06 -9.05
C SER A 29 -10.07 -5.11 -9.30
N PHE A 30 -10.27 -4.05 -10.06
CA PHE A 30 -9.17 -3.16 -10.43
C PHE A 30 -8.78 -2.18 -9.33
N TYR A 31 -9.62 -1.97 -8.32
CA TYR A 31 -9.23 -1.22 -7.14
C TYR A 31 -8.06 -1.92 -6.43
N GLY A 32 -8.12 -3.25 -6.38
CA GLY A 32 -7.02 -4.05 -5.84
C GLY A 32 -5.74 -3.94 -6.66
N VAL A 33 -5.88 -3.84 -7.99
CA VAL A 33 -4.73 -3.64 -8.87
C VAL A 33 -4.05 -2.31 -8.56
N VAL A 34 -4.82 -1.23 -8.42
CA VAL A 34 -4.27 0.09 -8.11
C VAL A 34 -3.60 0.09 -6.74
N CYS A 35 -4.25 -0.52 -5.74
CA CYS A 35 -3.66 -0.64 -4.40
C CYS A 35 -2.36 -1.43 -4.43
N GLY A 36 -2.31 -2.51 -5.20
CA GLY A 36 -1.11 -3.32 -5.34
C GLY A 36 0.06 -2.54 -5.93
N GLN A 37 -0.22 -1.76 -6.97
CA GLN A 37 0.79 -0.90 -7.58
C GLN A 37 1.27 0.18 -6.61
N ALA A 38 0.35 0.83 -5.93
CA ALA A 38 0.69 1.87 -4.95
C ALA A 38 1.50 1.30 -3.79
N ASN A 39 1.12 0.13 -3.31
CA ASN A 39 1.82 -0.52 -2.19
C ASN A 39 3.21 -0.99 -2.59
N GLU A 40 3.40 -1.40 -3.84
CA GLU A 40 4.74 -1.76 -4.33
C GLU A 40 5.69 -0.55 -4.24
N VAL A 41 5.21 0.63 -4.63
CA VAL A 41 5.99 1.86 -4.52
C VAL A 41 6.25 2.20 -3.06
N PHE A 42 5.27 2.02 -2.20
CA PHE A 42 5.41 2.29 -0.77
C PHE A 42 6.38 1.30 -0.11
N LEU A 43 6.29 0.02 -0.43
CA LEU A 43 7.20 -0.99 0.10
C LEU A 43 8.65 -0.73 -0.35
N GLU A 44 8.85 -0.26 -1.58
CA GLU A 44 10.19 0.14 -2.02
C GLU A 44 10.70 1.33 -1.20
N HIS A 45 9.83 2.27 -0.90
CA HIS A 45 10.16 3.41 -0.03
C HIS A 45 10.57 2.93 1.38
N LEU A 46 9.94 1.87 1.87
CA LEU A 46 10.28 1.28 3.18
C LEU A 46 11.50 0.37 3.12
N GLY A 47 12.05 0.13 1.93
CA GLY A 47 13.18 -0.75 1.75
C GLY A 47 12.82 -2.23 1.89
N LEU A 48 11.62 -2.62 1.50
CA LEU A 48 11.09 -3.98 1.66
C LEU A 48 10.63 -4.61 0.34
N SER A 49 10.96 -4.01 -0.80
CA SER A 49 10.52 -4.50 -2.10
C SER A 49 11.66 -5.22 -2.86
N ALA A 50 11.71 -5.04 -4.17
CA ALA A 50 12.61 -5.80 -5.05
C ALA A 50 14.09 -5.71 -4.68
N SER A 51 14.58 -4.51 -4.39
CA SER A 51 16.00 -4.33 -4.05
C SER A 51 16.37 -5.00 -2.74
N TYR A 52 15.46 -4.98 -1.76
CA TYR A 52 15.64 -5.68 -0.50
C TYR A 52 15.74 -7.18 -0.72
N ARG A 53 14.82 -7.72 -1.52
CA ARG A 53 14.81 -9.16 -1.85
C ARG A 53 16.10 -9.57 -2.55
N GLU A 54 16.56 -8.75 -3.48
CA GLU A 54 17.77 -9.02 -4.23
C GLU A 54 19.00 -9.09 -3.31
N ARG A 55 19.08 -8.18 -2.33
CA ARG A 55 20.20 -8.13 -1.40
C ARG A 55 20.16 -9.20 -0.32
N THR A 56 18.98 -9.57 0.14
CA THR A 56 18.85 -10.39 1.36
C THR A 56 18.18 -11.73 1.14
N GLY A 57 17.46 -11.89 0.04
CA GLY A 57 16.63 -13.08 -0.18
C GLY A 57 15.31 -13.07 0.59
N ALA A 58 15.08 -12.04 1.41
CA ALA A 58 13.85 -11.89 2.18
C ALA A 58 12.88 -10.94 1.47
N ALA A 59 11.61 -11.07 1.79
CA ALA A 59 10.56 -10.25 1.20
C ALA A 59 9.36 -10.19 2.13
N VAL A 60 8.40 -9.34 1.82
CA VAL A 60 7.11 -9.35 2.48
C VAL A 60 6.06 -9.88 1.51
N TYR A 61 5.16 -10.70 2.02
CA TYR A 61 4.09 -11.31 1.23
C TYR A 61 2.74 -10.87 1.79
N THR A 62 1.81 -10.55 0.91
CA THR A 62 0.45 -10.24 1.31
C THR A 62 -0.24 -11.50 1.82
N VAL A 63 -0.76 -11.44 3.04
CA VAL A 63 -1.51 -12.55 3.62
C VAL A 63 -2.97 -12.20 3.89
N GLU A 64 -3.31 -10.91 3.99
CA GLU A 64 -4.68 -10.43 4.11
C GLU A 64 -4.81 -9.11 3.38
N ALA A 65 -5.98 -8.89 2.80
CA ALA A 65 -6.33 -7.60 2.21
C ALA A 65 -7.79 -7.32 2.48
N HIS A 66 -8.08 -6.12 2.97
CA HIS A 66 -9.43 -5.67 3.27
C HIS A 66 -9.67 -4.39 2.49
N LEU A 67 -10.67 -4.40 1.61
CA LEU A 67 -11.00 -3.26 0.77
C LEU A 67 -12.39 -2.76 1.12
N TYR A 68 -12.48 -1.46 1.34
CA TYR A 68 -13.73 -0.78 1.68
C TYR A 68 -14.03 0.23 0.58
N PHE A 69 -15.06 -0.04 -0.22
CA PHE A 69 -15.42 0.76 -1.38
C PHE A 69 -16.31 1.91 -0.95
N ARG A 70 -15.93 3.15 -1.29
CA ARG A 70 -16.62 4.36 -0.85
C ARG A 70 -17.32 5.09 -1.98
N LYS A 71 -16.72 5.10 -3.18
CA LYS A 71 -17.22 5.84 -4.32
C LYS A 71 -16.75 5.17 -5.61
N GLU A 72 -17.58 5.23 -6.62
CA GLU A 72 -17.23 4.67 -7.93
C GLU A 72 -16.26 5.58 -8.68
N ALA A 73 -15.39 4.96 -9.49
CA ALA A 73 -14.50 5.66 -10.39
C ALA A 73 -14.87 5.34 -11.84
N ARG A 74 -14.63 6.28 -12.73
CA ARG A 74 -14.96 6.16 -14.15
C ARG A 74 -13.71 6.20 -15.01
N ALA A 75 -13.83 5.70 -16.25
CA ALA A 75 -12.74 5.72 -17.20
C ALA A 75 -12.19 7.14 -17.35
N GLY A 76 -10.88 7.26 -17.41
CA GLY A 76 -10.20 8.53 -17.59
C GLY A 76 -10.02 9.35 -16.32
N GLU A 77 -10.62 8.96 -15.21
CA GLU A 77 -10.48 9.71 -13.96
C GLU A 77 -9.10 9.48 -13.34
N PRO A 78 -8.45 10.55 -12.87
CA PRO A 78 -7.21 10.39 -12.11
C PRO A 78 -7.48 9.79 -10.73
N ILE A 79 -6.56 8.92 -10.29
CA ILE A 79 -6.59 8.35 -8.95
C ILE A 79 -5.22 8.57 -8.33
N ALA A 80 -5.20 9.10 -7.12
CA ALA A 80 -3.99 9.21 -6.31
C ALA A 80 -4.09 8.26 -5.12
N ALA A 81 -2.95 7.70 -4.73
CA ALA A 81 -2.90 6.82 -3.57
C ALA A 81 -2.03 7.43 -2.49
N SER A 82 -2.42 7.24 -1.24
CA SER A 82 -1.58 7.55 -0.10
C SER A 82 -1.52 6.32 0.81
N SER A 83 -0.34 6.06 1.37
CA SER A 83 -0.12 4.87 2.19
C SER A 83 0.58 5.23 3.48
N VAL A 84 0.24 4.50 4.54
CA VAL A 84 0.89 4.66 5.84
C VAL A 84 1.17 3.28 6.43
N VAL A 85 2.21 3.21 7.26
CA VAL A 85 2.41 2.05 8.13
C VAL A 85 1.42 2.21 9.29
N GLU A 86 0.40 1.37 9.31
CA GLU A 86 -0.62 1.43 10.37
C GLU A 86 -0.04 0.87 11.66
N SER A 87 0.61 -0.29 11.59
CA SER A 87 1.26 -0.92 12.73
C SER A 87 2.20 -2.02 12.23
N PHE A 88 3.09 -2.47 13.08
CA PHE A 88 3.92 -3.62 12.77
C PHE A 88 4.38 -4.29 14.07
N ASP A 89 4.75 -5.56 13.93
CA ASP A 89 5.38 -6.29 15.02
C ASP A 89 6.64 -6.98 14.48
N ALA A 90 7.15 -7.97 15.18
CA ALA A 90 8.41 -8.62 14.79
C ALA A 90 8.40 -9.18 13.37
N LYS A 91 7.23 -9.61 12.87
CA LYS A 91 7.11 -10.35 11.60
C LYS A 91 6.02 -9.82 10.68
N ARG A 92 5.12 -8.98 11.17
CA ARG A 92 3.94 -8.51 10.44
C ARG A 92 3.96 -7.02 10.24
N LEU A 93 3.46 -6.59 9.10
CA LEU A 93 3.34 -5.17 8.74
C LEU A 93 1.93 -4.91 8.22
N TRP A 94 1.21 -4.01 8.88
CA TRP A 94 -0.07 -3.53 8.39
C TRP A 94 0.13 -2.20 7.68
N VAL A 95 -0.33 -2.14 6.44
CA VAL A 95 -0.32 -0.91 5.62
C VAL A 95 -1.75 -0.49 5.35
N ALA A 96 -2.04 0.77 5.61
CA ALA A 96 -3.32 1.37 5.23
C ALA A 96 -3.11 2.21 3.98
N THR A 97 -3.94 1.98 2.96
CA THR A 97 -3.85 2.66 1.68
C THR A 97 -5.19 3.32 1.39
N THR A 98 -5.15 4.58 0.98
CA THR A 98 -6.34 5.33 0.61
C THR A 98 -6.22 5.73 -0.85
N LEU A 99 -7.25 5.47 -1.63
CA LEU A 99 -7.33 5.95 -3.00
C LEU A 99 -8.24 7.17 -3.01
N LEU A 100 -7.77 8.23 -3.68
CA LEU A 100 -8.46 9.51 -3.74
C LEU A 100 -8.75 9.88 -5.18
N ASP A 101 -9.90 10.50 -5.44
CA ASP A 101 -10.20 11.03 -6.75
C ASP A 101 -9.52 12.40 -6.94
N GLU A 102 -9.72 13.02 -8.10
CA GLU A 102 -9.09 14.30 -8.44
C GLU A 102 -9.45 15.42 -7.45
N GLY A 103 -10.65 15.37 -6.90
CA GLY A 103 -11.10 16.35 -5.92
C GLY A 103 -10.63 16.07 -4.50
N GLY A 104 -9.88 14.98 -4.29
CA GLY A 104 -9.42 14.60 -2.97
C GLY A 104 -10.43 13.78 -2.16
N THR A 105 -11.49 13.31 -2.80
CA THR A 105 -12.50 12.48 -2.13
C THR A 105 -12.02 11.04 -2.07
N GLU A 106 -12.20 10.41 -0.93
CA GLU A 106 -11.83 9.01 -0.76
C GLU A 106 -12.76 8.10 -1.57
N ILE A 107 -12.19 7.33 -2.49
CA ILE A 107 -12.95 6.36 -3.29
C ILE A 107 -12.80 4.96 -2.74
N LEU A 108 -11.71 4.68 -2.02
CA LEU A 108 -11.47 3.36 -1.44
C LEU A 108 -10.50 3.49 -0.28
N ARG A 109 -10.71 2.66 0.71
CA ARG A 109 -9.75 2.47 1.79
C ARG A 109 -9.40 1.00 1.86
N ALA A 110 -8.12 0.69 2.02
CA ALA A 110 -7.65 -0.68 2.09
C ALA A 110 -6.70 -0.88 3.25
N ARG A 111 -6.69 -2.08 3.80
CA ARG A 111 -5.72 -2.51 4.80
C ARG A 111 -5.08 -3.81 4.31
N TYR A 112 -3.77 -3.82 4.24
CA TYR A 112 -3.01 -4.98 3.79
C TYR A 112 -2.11 -5.47 4.92
N LEU A 113 -2.17 -6.75 5.19
CA LEU A 113 -1.25 -7.38 6.11
C LEU A 113 -0.17 -8.11 5.32
N TYR A 114 1.07 -7.73 5.57
CA TYR A 114 2.26 -8.35 4.98
C TYR A 114 2.99 -9.14 6.04
N LEU A 115 3.54 -10.28 5.65
CA LEU A 115 4.32 -11.13 6.52
C LEU A 115 5.75 -11.17 6.00
N HIS A 116 6.72 -10.99 6.89
CA HIS A 116 8.14 -11.01 6.51
C HIS A 116 8.61 -12.46 6.38
N VAL A 117 9.14 -12.80 5.22
CA VAL A 117 9.50 -14.16 4.87
C VAL A 117 10.94 -14.19 4.38
N GLY A 118 11.74 -15.04 4.99
CA GLY A 118 13.10 -15.33 4.54
C GLY A 118 13.14 -16.61 3.71
N LYS A 119 14.35 -17.09 3.50
CA LYS A 119 14.59 -18.27 2.67
C LYS A 119 13.84 -19.51 3.17
N ASP A 120 13.78 -19.70 4.47
CA ASP A 120 13.21 -20.92 5.06
C ASP A 120 11.87 -20.69 5.77
N GLY A 121 11.21 -19.59 5.48
CA GLY A 121 9.89 -19.32 6.05
C GLY A 121 9.83 -17.96 6.73
N VAL A 122 8.83 -17.81 7.59
CA VAL A 122 8.58 -16.56 8.31
C VAL A 122 9.72 -16.27 9.27
N VAL A 123 10.29 -15.09 9.17
CA VAL A 123 11.39 -14.66 10.03
C VAL A 123 11.17 -13.22 10.47
N PRO A 124 11.72 -12.82 11.63
CA PRO A 124 11.59 -11.43 12.08
C PRO A 124 12.25 -10.43 11.13
N PHE A 125 11.74 -9.23 11.11
CA PHE A 125 12.40 -8.12 10.42
C PHE A 125 13.79 -7.90 11.04
N PRO A 126 14.81 -7.68 10.22
CA PRO A 126 16.13 -7.32 10.76
C PRO A 126 16.09 -5.91 11.39
N ALA A 127 17.07 -5.62 12.26
CA ALA A 127 17.09 -4.37 13.03
C ALA A 127 16.98 -3.11 12.18
N ASP A 128 17.65 -3.07 11.02
CA ASP A 128 17.59 -1.91 10.14
C ASP A 128 16.21 -1.70 9.53
N ARG A 129 15.46 -2.77 9.29
CA ARG A 129 14.10 -2.67 8.78
C ARG A 129 13.12 -2.28 9.88
N VAL A 130 13.35 -2.79 11.09
CA VAL A 130 12.57 -2.34 12.27
C VAL A 130 12.73 -0.84 12.44
N ALA A 131 13.96 -0.33 12.35
CA ALA A 131 14.23 1.10 12.47
C ALA A 131 13.51 1.91 11.39
N ALA A 132 13.50 1.41 10.15
CA ALA A 132 12.80 2.06 9.05
C ALA A 132 11.29 2.08 9.29
N LEU A 133 10.73 0.98 9.79
CA LEU A 133 9.30 0.90 10.09
C LEU A 133 8.93 1.82 11.26
N GLU A 134 9.76 1.87 12.28
CA GLU A 134 9.56 2.80 13.40
C GLU A 134 9.57 4.24 12.92
N ALA A 135 10.52 4.60 12.07
CA ALA A 135 10.59 5.94 11.51
C ALA A 135 9.34 6.28 10.68
N ALA A 136 8.82 5.30 9.94
CA ALA A 136 7.63 5.50 9.10
C ALA A 136 6.34 5.62 9.92
N THR A 137 6.29 5.02 11.11
CA THR A 137 5.11 5.10 11.98
C THR A 137 5.19 6.24 12.98
N GLN A 138 6.39 6.74 13.25
CA GLN A 138 6.55 7.80 14.23
C GLN A 138 5.92 9.09 13.77
N GLN A 139 5.40 9.79 14.76
CA GLN A 139 4.90 11.13 14.60
C GLN A 139 6.01 12.10 14.95
N SER A 140 6.29 13.00 14.09
CA SER A 140 7.35 13.99 14.35
C SER A 140 6.80 15.36 14.69
#